data_2c6eea071db65500e401fe6a4e860b59
#
_entry.id   2c6eea071db65500e401fe6a4e860b59
#
_cell.length_a   1.000
_cell.length_b   1.000
_cell.length_c   1.000
_cell.angle_alpha   90.00
_cell.angle_beta   90.00
_cell.angle_gamma   90.00
#
_symmetry.space_group_name_H-M   'P 1'
#
loop_
_entity.id
_entity.type
_entity.pdbx_description
1 polymer ?
#
loop_
_entity_poly.entity_id
_entity_poly.type
_entity_poly.pdbx_seq_one_letter_code
_entity_poly.pdbx_strand_id
1 'polypeptide(L)'
;MIEAAQLSSLDTVLEIGPGTGALTRPLAIRVKKVIAIEKDEKLAHALKRDLASQNINNITVLQGDILTHVPTLPAGYKIVANIPYYLTARLLRLFLEKQEKKPKSITLTIQKEVAERIMAQPPNENLLALSVQVFGTPRIIAIVPASCFSPKPKIDSAIISISDISDIFFT
;
A
#
# COMPACT_ATOMS: atom_id res chain seq x y z
N MET A 1 -4.53 -5.73 8.06
CA MET A 1 -4.41 -4.62 7.09
C MET A 1 -5.66 -3.74 7.02
N ILE A 2 -6.85 -4.29 6.83
CA ILE A 2 -8.09 -3.51 6.71
C ILE A 2 -8.32 -2.58 7.91
N GLU A 3 -8.21 -3.11 9.12
CA GLU A 3 -8.35 -2.33 10.36
C GLU A 3 -7.22 -1.30 10.50
N ALA A 4 -5.99 -1.69 10.18
CA ALA A 4 -4.82 -0.81 10.21
C ALA A 4 -4.95 0.41 9.30
N ALA A 5 -5.68 0.29 8.18
CA ALA A 5 -5.88 1.35 7.21
C ALA A 5 -6.98 2.36 7.61
N GLN A 6 -7.72 2.10 8.68
CA GLN A 6 -8.80 2.99 9.19
C GLN A 6 -9.71 3.50 8.07
N LEU A 7 -10.27 2.54 7.31
CA LEU A 7 -11.06 2.82 6.12
C LEU A 7 -12.49 3.25 6.47
N SER A 8 -13.03 4.13 5.64
CA SER A 8 -14.42 4.56 5.66
C SER A 8 -15.12 4.28 4.33
N SER A 9 -16.43 4.27 4.31
CA SER A 9 -17.24 4.08 3.09
C SER A 9 -17.12 5.24 2.08
N LEU A 10 -16.44 6.32 2.41
CA LEU A 10 -16.19 7.45 1.54
C LEU A 10 -14.80 7.38 0.86
N ASP A 11 -13.93 6.50 1.33
CA ASP A 11 -12.56 6.44 0.86
C ASP A 11 -12.45 5.87 -0.56
N THR A 12 -11.44 6.37 -1.29
CA THR A 12 -10.88 5.71 -2.47
C THR A 12 -9.54 5.12 -2.10
N VAL A 13 -9.35 3.84 -2.38
CA VAL A 13 -8.12 3.11 -2.09
C VAL A 13 -7.40 2.74 -3.37
N LEU A 14 -6.11 3.02 -3.42
CA LEU A 14 -5.18 2.44 -4.39
C LEU A 14 -4.59 1.16 -3.78
N GLU A 15 -4.83 0.03 -4.43
CA GLU A 15 -4.19 -1.25 -4.13
C GLU A 15 -3.12 -1.55 -5.18
N ILE A 16 -1.92 -1.92 -4.73
CA ILE A 16 -0.79 -2.22 -5.60
C ILE A 16 -0.48 -3.71 -5.50
N GLY A 17 -0.50 -4.40 -6.65
CA GLY A 17 -0.29 -5.83 -6.73
C GLY A 17 -1.42 -6.64 -6.08
N PRO A 18 -2.67 -6.52 -6.53
CA PRO A 18 -3.81 -7.25 -5.97
C PRO A 18 -3.68 -8.77 -6.10
N GLY A 19 -2.90 -9.26 -7.07
CA GLY A 19 -2.72 -10.68 -7.34
C GLY A 19 -4.06 -11.38 -7.59
N THR A 20 -4.40 -12.35 -6.76
CA THR A 20 -5.68 -13.10 -6.82
C THR A 20 -6.86 -12.33 -6.21
N GLY A 21 -6.64 -11.13 -5.66
CA GLY A 21 -7.69 -10.30 -5.06
C GLY A 21 -8.03 -10.64 -3.61
N ALA A 22 -7.13 -11.29 -2.89
CA ALA A 22 -7.34 -11.64 -1.48
C ALA A 22 -7.54 -10.41 -0.58
N LEU A 23 -6.85 -9.30 -0.86
CA LEU A 23 -7.03 -8.03 -0.18
C LEU A 23 -8.08 -7.16 -0.88
N THR A 24 -8.18 -7.21 -2.19
CA THR A 24 -9.10 -6.41 -3.02
C THR A 24 -10.56 -6.54 -2.58
N ARG A 25 -11.04 -7.78 -2.38
CA ARG A 25 -12.45 -8.04 -2.00
C ARG A 25 -12.80 -7.47 -0.62
N PRO A 26 -12.03 -7.74 0.45
CA PRO A 26 -12.25 -7.09 1.74
C PRO A 26 -12.19 -5.56 1.70
N LEU A 27 -11.33 -4.96 0.84
CA LEU A 27 -11.29 -3.52 0.62
C LEU A 27 -12.59 -3.02 0.00
N ALA A 28 -13.09 -3.68 -1.04
CA ALA A 28 -14.31 -3.27 -1.74
C ALA A 28 -15.55 -3.18 -0.84
N ILE A 29 -15.64 -4.04 0.18
CA ILE A 29 -16.75 -4.04 1.14
C ILE A 29 -16.70 -2.78 2.05
N ARG A 30 -15.53 -2.20 2.24
CA ARG A 30 -15.31 -1.13 3.24
C ARG A 30 -15.24 0.27 2.67
N VAL A 31 -15.01 0.41 1.36
CA VAL A 31 -14.70 1.71 0.75
C VAL A 31 -15.61 2.04 -0.42
N LYS A 32 -15.66 3.32 -0.78
CA LYS A 32 -16.39 3.80 -1.96
C LYS A 32 -15.85 3.18 -3.25
N LYS A 33 -14.52 3.13 -3.38
CA LYS A 33 -13.87 2.68 -4.61
C LYS A 33 -12.48 2.08 -4.33
N VAL A 34 -12.17 0.99 -5.02
CA VAL A 34 -10.83 0.43 -5.11
C VAL A 34 -10.30 0.64 -6.52
N ILE A 35 -9.09 1.18 -6.65
CA ILE A 35 -8.31 1.22 -7.88
C ILE A 35 -7.14 0.26 -7.65
N ALA A 36 -7.15 -0.88 -8.32
CA ALA A 36 -6.13 -1.92 -8.19
C ALA A 36 -5.24 -1.92 -9.43
N ILE A 37 -3.93 -1.82 -9.24
CA ILE A 37 -2.96 -1.89 -10.34
C ILE A 37 -2.12 -3.15 -10.23
N GLU A 38 -2.17 -3.99 -11.29
CA GLU A 38 -1.46 -5.27 -11.36
C GLU A 38 -0.51 -5.28 -12.55
N LYS A 39 0.73 -5.66 -12.29
CA LYS A 39 1.77 -5.70 -13.32
C LYS A 39 1.62 -6.93 -14.22
N ASP A 40 1.23 -8.06 -13.66
CA ASP A 40 1.00 -9.30 -14.42
C ASP A 40 -0.33 -9.21 -15.16
N GLU A 41 -0.27 -9.27 -16.48
CA GLU A 41 -1.44 -9.18 -17.36
C GLU A 41 -2.42 -10.33 -17.13
N LYS A 42 -1.93 -11.56 -16.91
CA LYS A 42 -2.77 -12.73 -16.69
C LYS A 42 -3.53 -12.62 -15.37
N LEU A 43 -2.86 -12.17 -14.31
CA LEU A 43 -3.49 -11.93 -13.00
C LEU A 43 -4.50 -10.79 -13.09
N ALA A 44 -4.19 -9.69 -13.76
CA ALA A 44 -5.10 -8.58 -13.94
C ALA A 44 -6.38 -9.01 -14.69
N HIS A 45 -6.24 -9.77 -15.78
CA HIS A 45 -7.38 -10.31 -16.54
C HIS A 45 -8.20 -11.34 -15.75
N ALA A 46 -7.54 -12.24 -15.00
CA ALA A 46 -8.21 -13.22 -14.16
C ALA A 46 -9.03 -12.52 -13.06
N LEU A 47 -8.43 -11.55 -12.38
CA LEU A 47 -9.10 -10.78 -11.33
C LEU A 47 -10.31 -10.01 -11.87
N LYS A 48 -10.19 -9.35 -13.03
CA LYS A 48 -11.32 -8.64 -13.67
C LYS A 48 -12.50 -9.57 -13.93
N ARG A 49 -12.26 -10.77 -14.50
CA ARG A 49 -13.32 -11.74 -14.78
C ARG A 49 -13.99 -12.24 -13.51
N ASP A 50 -13.18 -12.52 -12.49
CA ASP A 50 -13.67 -13.04 -11.22
C ASP A 50 -14.54 -11.99 -10.49
N LEU A 51 -14.12 -10.75 -10.44
CA LEU A 51 -14.90 -9.66 -9.85
C LEU A 51 -16.22 -9.42 -10.58
N ALA A 52 -16.21 -9.48 -11.91
CA ALA A 52 -17.42 -9.35 -12.73
C ALA A 52 -18.42 -10.47 -12.45
N SER A 53 -17.96 -11.71 -12.30
CA SER A 53 -18.83 -12.87 -11.97
C SER A 53 -19.47 -12.76 -10.57
N GLN A 54 -18.87 -12.00 -9.66
CA GLN A 54 -19.36 -11.75 -8.31
C GLN A 54 -20.18 -10.46 -8.19
N ASN A 55 -20.44 -9.75 -9.29
CA ASN A 55 -21.15 -8.46 -9.33
C ASN A 55 -20.53 -7.38 -8.42
N ILE A 56 -19.19 -7.37 -8.26
CA ILE A 56 -18.47 -6.37 -7.50
C ILE A 56 -18.10 -5.21 -8.42
N ASN A 57 -18.80 -4.07 -8.29
CA ASN A 57 -18.77 -2.98 -9.27
C ASN A 57 -17.93 -1.77 -8.84
N ASN A 58 -17.49 -1.71 -7.58
CA ASN A 58 -16.71 -0.58 -7.05
C ASN A 58 -15.18 -0.78 -7.14
N ILE A 59 -14.73 -1.75 -7.95
CA ILE A 59 -13.30 -2.02 -8.18
C ILE A 59 -12.97 -1.72 -9.65
N THR A 60 -11.90 -0.95 -9.85
CA THR A 60 -11.28 -0.74 -11.17
C THR A 60 -9.92 -1.43 -11.17
N VAL A 61 -9.76 -2.50 -11.95
CA VAL A 61 -8.47 -3.17 -12.10
C VAL A 61 -7.76 -2.61 -13.34
N LEU A 62 -6.55 -2.11 -13.16
CA LEU A 62 -5.67 -1.59 -14.20
C LEU A 62 -4.48 -2.55 -14.38
N GLN A 63 -4.12 -2.86 -15.62
CA GLN A 63 -2.88 -3.56 -15.92
C GLN A 63 -1.78 -2.53 -16.10
N GLY A 64 -0.64 -2.71 -15.41
CA GLY A 64 0.50 -1.80 -15.52
C GLY A 64 1.48 -1.89 -14.36
N ASP A 65 2.65 -1.27 -14.55
CA ASP A 65 3.66 -1.13 -13.48
C ASP A 65 3.46 0.21 -12.77
N ILE A 66 3.12 0.18 -11.50
CA ILE A 66 2.91 1.36 -10.66
C ILE A 66 4.10 2.31 -10.63
N LEU A 67 5.33 1.79 -10.81
CA LEU A 67 6.54 2.59 -10.79
C LEU A 67 6.74 3.43 -12.06
N THR A 68 6.08 3.07 -13.15
CA THR A 68 6.14 3.78 -14.44
C THR A 68 4.87 4.55 -14.75
N HIS A 69 3.74 4.09 -14.22
CA HIS A 69 2.45 4.70 -14.47
C HIS A 69 1.57 4.70 -13.23
N VAL A 70 1.44 5.86 -12.59
CA VAL A 70 0.49 6.08 -11.50
C VAL A 70 -0.84 6.50 -12.10
N PRO A 71 -1.95 5.79 -11.81
CA PRO A 71 -3.26 6.17 -12.33
C PRO A 71 -3.72 7.51 -11.77
N THR A 72 -4.68 8.14 -12.44
CA THR A 72 -5.32 9.35 -11.91
C THR A 72 -6.07 9.03 -10.62
N LEU A 73 -5.67 9.67 -9.52
CA LEU A 73 -6.21 9.47 -8.19
C LEU A 73 -6.91 10.75 -7.68
N PRO A 74 -8.03 10.62 -6.95
CA PRO A 74 -8.67 11.77 -6.32
C PRO A 74 -7.81 12.29 -5.16
N ALA A 75 -8.02 13.52 -4.73
CA ALA A 75 -7.42 14.01 -3.50
C ALA A 75 -7.89 13.17 -2.29
N GLY A 76 -7.00 12.97 -1.32
CA GLY A 76 -7.32 12.23 -0.09
C GLY A 76 -7.44 10.70 -0.26
N TYR A 77 -6.97 10.14 -1.39
CA TYR A 77 -6.92 8.69 -1.54
C TYR A 77 -6.00 8.05 -0.49
N LYS A 78 -6.22 6.77 -0.22
CA LYS A 78 -5.37 5.96 0.66
C LYS A 78 -4.68 4.87 -0.13
N ILE A 79 -3.51 4.42 0.32
CA ILE A 79 -2.82 3.26 -0.25
C ILE A 79 -2.92 2.11 0.74
N VAL A 80 -3.37 0.94 0.27
CA VAL A 80 -3.36 -0.30 1.04
C VAL A 80 -2.84 -1.41 0.15
N ALA A 81 -1.69 -2.00 0.47
CA ALA A 81 -1.08 -3.00 -0.40
C ALA A 81 -0.22 -4.02 0.35
N ASN A 82 -0.30 -5.25 -0.13
CA ASN A 82 0.63 -6.32 0.23
C ASN A 82 1.64 -6.48 -0.91
N ILE A 83 2.73 -5.71 -0.85
CA ILE A 83 3.69 -5.57 -1.95
C ILE A 83 4.84 -6.56 -1.88
N PRO A 84 5.42 -6.95 -3.03
CA PRO A 84 6.71 -7.60 -3.04
C PRO A 84 7.78 -6.75 -2.32
N TYR A 85 8.58 -7.37 -1.46
CA TYR A 85 9.51 -6.65 -0.57
C TYR A 85 10.51 -5.74 -1.29
N TYR A 86 10.95 -6.11 -2.48
CA TYR A 86 11.90 -5.31 -3.28
C TYR A 86 11.32 -3.97 -3.77
N LEU A 87 10.00 -3.79 -3.69
CA LEU A 87 9.33 -2.57 -4.11
C LEU A 87 9.23 -1.51 -3.00
N THR A 88 9.39 -1.89 -1.73
CA THR A 88 9.07 -1.03 -0.58
C THR A 88 9.70 0.36 -0.67
N ALA A 89 11.01 0.45 -0.76
CA ALA A 89 11.70 1.75 -0.77
C ALA A 89 11.34 2.60 -2.02
N ARG A 90 11.23 1.95 -3.20
CA ARG A 90 10.87 2.63 -4.44
C ARG A 90 9.45 3.18 -4.40
N LEU A 91 8.54 2.44 -3.80
CA LEU A 91 7.13 2.81 -3.69
C LEU A 91 6.94 3.94 -2.68
N LEU A 92 7.59 3.86 -1.51
CA LEU A 92 7.57 4.94 -0.53
C LEU A 92 8.13 6.23 -1.14
N ARG A 93 9.26 6.15 -1.83
CA ARG A 93 9.83 7.29 -2.54
C ARG A 93 8.90 7.85 -3.61
N LEU A 94 8.23 6.99 -4.39
CA LEU A 94 7.29 7.41 -5.42
C LEU A 94 6.16 8.23 -4.82
N PHE A 95 5.51 7.74 -3.75
CA PHE A 95 4.30 8.35 -3.21
C PHE A 95 4.55 9.44 -2.17
N LEU A 96 5.68 9.42 -1.49
CA LEU A 96 6.03 10.45 -0.50
C LEU A 96 6.80 11.62 -1.12
N GLU A 97 7.72 11.36 -2.07
CA GLU A 97 8.56 12.41 -2.64
C GLU A 97 8.02 12.93 -3.98
N LYS A 98 7.70 12.01 -4.94
CA LYS A 98 7.53 12.37 -6.34
C LYS A 98 6.10 12.72 -6.76
N GLN A 99 5.09 12.17 -6.07
CA GLN A 99 3.71 12.47 -6.43
C GLN A 99 3.30 13.86 -5.93
N GLU A 100 2.72 14.65 -6.82
CA GLU A 100 2.14 15.95 -6.48
C GLU A 100 0.96 15.80 -5.52
N LYS A 101 0.04 14.85 -5.83
CA LYS A 101 -1.07 14.52 -4.94
C LYS A 101 -0.66 13.41 -3.99
N LYS A 102 -0.38 13.77 -2.74
CA LYS A 102 -0.03 12.80 -1.70
C LYS A 102 -1.23 11.96 -1.26
N PRO A 103 -1.04 10.69 -0.91
CA PRO A 103 -2.06 9.89 -0.25
C PRO A 103 -2.33 10.43 1.16
N LYS A 104 -3.56 10.30 1.66
CA LYS A 104 -3.91 10.63 3.05
C LYS A 104 -3.20 9.70 4.03
N SER A 105 -3.05 8.43 3.66
CA SER A 105 -2.29 7.43 4.43
C SER A 105 -1.79 6.31 3.53
N ILE A 106 -0.75 5.62 3.99
CA ILE A 106 -0.17 4.44 3.33
C ILE A 106 -0.14 3.30 4.34
N THR A 107 -0.78 2.17 4.03
CA THR A 107 -0.75 0.94 4.83
C THR A 107 -0.17 -0.19 4.00
N LEU A 108 0.98 -0.71 4.41
CA LEU A 108 1.73 -1.73 3.68
C LEU A 108 2.07 -2.93 4.55
N THR A 109 2.11 -4.10 3.93
CA THR A 109 2.84 -5.25 4.48
C THR A 109 4.24 -5.25 3.88
N ILE A 110 5.26 -5.18 4.74
CA ILE A 110 6.69 -5.13 4.37
C ILE A 110 7.49 -6.09 5.24
N GLN A 111 8.77 -6.29 4.93
CA GLN A 111 9.68 -7.05 5.79
C GLN A 111 9.79 -6.39 7.18
N LYS A 112 9.79 -7.20 8.25
CA LYS A 112 9.89 -6.72 9.64
C LYS A 112 11.10 -5.81 9.83
N GLU A 113 12.28 -6.22 9.34
CA GLU A 113 13.51 -5.45 9.44
C GLU A 113 13.40 -4.07 8.75
N VAL A 114 12.72 -4.01 7.58
CA VAL A 114 12.51 -2.75 6.87
C VAL A 114 11.57 -1.84 7.66
N ALA A 115 10.54 -2.39 8.29
CA ALA A 115 9.65 -1.63 9.16
C ALA A 115 10.40 -1.06 10.37
N GLU A 116 11.24 -1.86 11.04
CA GLU A 116 12.08 -1.43 12.15
C GLU A 116 13.05 -0.30 11.74
N ARG A 117 13.65 -0.41 10.54
CA ARG A 117 14.50 0.66 10.00
C ARG A 117 13.74 1.96 9.72
N ILE A 118 12.49 1.89 9.26
CA ILE A 118 11.63 3.07 9.08
C ILE A 118 11.30 3.74 10.42
N MET A 119 11.20 2.94 11.49
CA MET A 119 10.89 3.42 12.83
C MET A 119 12.10 3.93 13.62
N ALA A 120 13.32 3.81 13.08
CA ALA A 120 14.54 4.20 13.78
C ALA A 120 14.52 5.69 14.16
N GLN A 121 15.00 5.96 15.38
CA GLN A 121 15.12 7.31 15.97
C GLN A 121 16.59 7.61 16.30
N PRO A 122 16.97 8.87 16.49
CA PRO A 122 18.32 9.21 16.98
C PRO A 122 18.69 8.42 18.25
N PRO A 123 19.95 7.96 18.40
CA PRO A 123 21.08 8.18 17.51
C PRO A 123 21.20 7.16 16.36
N ASN A 124 20.26 6.20 16.22
CA ASN A 124 20.30 5.10 15.23
C ASN A 124 19.52 5.41 13.96
N GLU A 125 19.25 6.66 13.69
CA GLU A 125 18.52 7.12 12.53
C GLU A 125 19.25 6.75 11.24
N ASN A 126 18.48 6.48 10.17
CA ASN A 126 19.02 6.11 8.87
C ASN A 126 18.25 6.82 7.75
N LEU A 127 18.84 6.83 6.55
CA LEU A 127 18.26 7.52 5.40
C LEU A 127 16.82 7.10 5.08
N LEU A 128 16.47 5.82 5.27
CA LEU A 128 15.12 5.32 5.03
C LEU A 128 14.14 5.89 6.07
N ALA A 129 14.52 5.94 7.35
CA ALA A 129 13.72 6.55 8.39
C ALA A 129 13.44 8.02 8.07
N LEU A 130 14.48 8.79 7.76
CA LEU A 130 14.37 10.21 7.39
C LEU A 130 13.47 10.41 6.18
N SER A 131 13.66 9.63 5.10
CA SER A 131 12.88 9.75 3.87
C SER A 131 11.39 9.43 4.04
N VAL A 132 11.00 8.82 5.14
CA VAL A 132 9.59 8.56 5.48
C VAL A 132 9.09 9.55 6.53
N GLN A 133 9.84 9.74 7.62
CA GLN A 133 9.41 10.52 8.78
C GLN A 133 9.31 12.03 8.50
N VAL A 134 10.05 12.53 7.53
CA VAL A 134 9.92 13.92 7.04
C VAL A 134 8.57 14.18 6.39
N PHE A 135 7.97 13.16 5.75
CA PHE A 135 6.68 13.31 5.05
C PHE A 135 5.47 12.89 5.89
N GLY A 136 5.64 12.05 6.90
CA GLY A 136 4.51 11.54 7.66
C GLY A 136 4.92 10.77 8.91
N THR A 137 3.93 10.30 9.65
CA THR A 137 4.09 9.58 10.91
C THR A 137 3.98 8.07 10.70
N PRO A 138 5.09 7.31 10.63
CA PRO A 138 5.03 5.86 10.51
C PRO A 138 4.72 5.19 11.86
N ARG A 139 4.01 4.06 11.81
CA ARG A 139 3.74 3.19 12.96
C ARG A 139 3.73 1.73 12.53
N ILE A 140 4.36 0.84 13.30
CA ILE A 140 4.16 -0.61 13.16
C ILE A 140 2.86 -0.97 13.87
N ILE A 141 1.91 -1.51 13.12
CA ILE A 141 0.58 -1.90 13.65
C ILE A 141 0.59 -3.33 14.15
N ALA A 142 1.24 -4.23 13.40
CA ALA A 142 1.33 -5.65 13.77
C ALA A 142 2.54 -6.32 13.11
N ILE A 143 3.06 -7.34 13.77
CA ILE A 143 4.00 -8.29 13.17
C ILE A 143 3.20 -9.47 12.64
N VAL A 144 3.51 -9.89 11.41
CA VAL A 144 2.85 -11.01 10.74
C VAL A 144 3.88 -12.12 10.53
N PRO A 145 3.73 -13.26 11.22
CA PRO A 145 4.64 -14.39 11.07
C PRO A 145 4.69 -14.88 9.62
N ALA A 146 5.87 -15.33 9.18
CA ALA A 146 6.06 -15.88 7.85
C ALA A 146 5.11 -17.05 7.53
N SER A 147 4.67 -17.80 8.56
CA SER A 147 3.70 -18.90 8.44
C SER A 147 2.30 -18.48 7.97
N CYS A 148 1.97 -17.19 8.05
CA CYS A 148 0.69 -16.64 7.59
C CYS A 148 0.61 -16.42 6.06
N PHE A 149 1.70 -16.66 5.34
CA PHE A 149 1.77 -16.43 3.90
C PHE A 149 1.89 -17.72 3.09
N SER A 150 1.34 -17.71 1.89
CA SER A 150 1.52 -18.77 0.89
C SER A 150 1.86 -18.15 -0.48
N PRO A 151 3.05 -18.43 -1.03
CA PRO A 151 4.15 -19.20 -0.45
C PRO A 151 4.77 -18.51 0.79
N LYS A 152 5.29 -19.34 1.72
CA LYS A 152 5.91 -18.86 2.96
C LYS A 152 7.21 -18.11 2.67
N PRO A 153 7.36 -16.82 3.06
CA PRO A 153 8.60 -16.09 2.95
C PRO A 153 9.66 -16.59 3.95
N LYS A 154 10.90 -16.16 3.78
CA LYS A 154 12.02 -16.56 4.68
C LYS A 154 12.00 -15.82 6.02
N ILE A 155 11.32 -14.69 6.11
CA ILE A 155 11.34 -13.78 7.27
C ILE A 155 9.93 -13.28 7.56
N ASP A 156 9.70 -12.85 8.79
CA ASP A 156 8.46 -12.23 9.22
C ASP A 156 8.23 -10.89 8.52
N SER A 157 6.97 -10.53 8.43
CA SER A 157 6.52 -9.24 7.89
C SER A 157 6.02 -8.34 9.01
N ALA A 158 5.86 -7.07 8.69
CA ALA A 158 5.14 -6.12 9.52
C ALA A 158 4.10 -5.38 8.69
N ILE A 159 2.98 -5.08 9.30
CA ILE A 159 2.02 -4.11 8.78
C ILE A 159 2.42 -2.75 9.33
N ILE A 160 2.77 -1.83 8.43
CA ILE A 160 3.03 -0.44 8.79
C ILE A 160 1.88 0.45 8.29
N SER A 161 1.62 1.52 9.03
CA SER A 161 0.77 2.62 8.62
C SER A 161 1.58 3.91 8.69
N ILE A 162 1.49 4.74 7.63
CA ILE A 162 2.06 6.08 7.58
C ILE A 162 0.88 7.03 7.44
N SER A 163 0.68 7.88 8.43
CA SER A 163 -0.40 8.89 8.49
C SER A 163 0.16 10.30 8.43
N ASP A 164 -0.73 11.29 8.41
CA ASP A 164 -0.39 12.71 8.46
C ASP A 164 0.59 13.14 7.36
N ILE A 165 0.42 12.54 6.17
CA ILE A 165 1.33 12.75 5.05
C ILE A 165 1.16 14.17 4.50
N SER A 166 2.27 14.92 4.46
CA SER A 166 2.31 16.30 3.98
C SER A 166 3.69 16.69 3.47
N ASP A 167 3.78 17.82 2.76
CA ASP A 167 5.02 18.44 2.28
C ASP A 167 5.45 19.64 3.14
N ILE A 168 4.90 19.78 4.35
CA ILE A 168 5.09 20.98 5.21
C ILE A 168 6.56 21.31 5.48
N PHE A 169 7.46 20.33 5.50
CA PHE A 169 8.89 20.57 5.71
C PHE A 169 9.59 21.21 4.50
N PHE A 170 8.93 21.30 3.34
CA PHE A 170 9.53 21.79 2.08
C PHE A 170 8.84 23.07 1.57
N THR A 171 7.87 23.59 2.29
CA THR A 171 7.19 24.88 2.03
C THR A 171 7.61 25.92 3.06
#